data_322155f06f163362ec5769cd659ccf87
#
_entry.id   322155f06f163362ec5769cd659ccf87
#
_cell.length_a   1.000
_cell.length_b   1.000
_cell.length_c   1.000
_cell.angle_alpha   90.00
_cell.angle_beta   90.00
_cell.angle_gamma   90.00
#
_symmetry.space_group_name_H-M   'P 1'
#
loop_
_entity.id
_entity.type
_entity.pdbx_description
1 polymer ?
#
loop_
_entity_poly.entity_id
_entity_poly.type
_entity_poly.pdbx_seq_one_letter_code
_entity_poly.pdbx_strand_id
1 'polypeptide(L)'
;MFLTKKNSLNWPAIIIGTIITVMLVLMGVFWFDIPVYNFLRQFNWNIWKILGAIFSTKVWLVISFILVAIFYARKIIDTKSRISLSKFYNAIRTSYAFNIFCSVCLASVIGIIFKYSLGRMRPIFYDALNLTGFFPFTNDWAFHSMPSGHAMASFAGLVTIGLLAPRAKWFTWTLAIVIGISRVCIGVHWPSDVIFGAFIGMIAADAVRAYLAKRA
;
A
#
# COMPACT_ATOMS: atom_id res chain seq x y z
N MET A 1 7.19 -10.82 -6.19
CA MET A 1 6.19 -10.76 -7.24
C MET A 1 6.80 -10.23 -8.54
N PHE A 2 7.27 -9.00 -8.53
CA PHE A 2 7.95 -8.37 -9.67
C PHE A 2 9.48 -8.34 -9.51
N LEU A 3 10.03 -9.26 -8.71
CA LEU A 3 11.47 -9.44 -8.53
C LEU A 3 11.96 -10.67 -9.25
N THR A 4 13.16 -10.56 -9.81
CA THR A 4 13.94 -11.71 -10.31
C THR A 4 14.57 -12.47 -9.14
N LYS A 5 15.10 -13.67 -9.38
CA LYS A 5 15.88 -14.44 -8.39
C LYS A 5 17.07 -13.65 -7.82
N LYS A 6 17.58 -12.65 -8.54
CA LYS A 6 18.69 -11.78 -8.14
C LYS A 6 18.23 -10.49 -7.42
N ASN A 7 16.98 -10.41 -6.95
CA ASN A 7 16.38 -9.22 -6.35
C ASN A 7 16.43 -7.95 -7.24
N SER A 8 16.45 -8.11 -8.55
CA SER A 8 16.27 -7.00 -9.49
C SER A 8 14.82 -6.94 -9.97
N LEU A 9 14.36 -5.77 -10.43
CA LEU A 9 13.01 -5.62 -10.98
C LEU A 9 12.87 -6.43 -12.27
N ASN A 10 11.79 -7.18 -12.36
CA ASN A 10 11.37 -7.91 -13.54
C ASN A 10 10.44 -7.02 -14.39
N TRP A 11 11.01 -6.23 -15.28
CA TRP A 11 10.29 -5.27 -16.09
C TRP A 11 9.15 -5.88 -16.92
N PRO A 12 9.35 -7.02 -17.62
CA PRO A 12 8.25 -7.69 -18.31
C PRO A 12 7.06 -8.00 -17.39
N ALA A 13 7.32 -8.53 -16.20
CA ALA A 13 6.27 -8.84 -15.24
C ALA A 13 5.57 -7.55 -14.72
N ILE A 14 6.30 -6.45 -14.55
CA ILE A 14 5.73 -5.15 -14.16
C ILE A 14 4.82 -4.63 -15.28
N ILE A 15 5.27 -4.66 -16.53
CA ILE A 15 4.49 -4.19 -17.68
C ILE A 15 3.19 -5.00 -17.81
N ILE A 16 3.29 -6.33 -17.78
CA ILE A 16 2.11 -7.21 -17.82
C ILE A 16 1.18 -6.93 -16.65
N GLY A 17 1.71 -6.83 -15.43
CA GLY A 17 0.94 -6.51 -14.23
C GLY A 17 0.25 -5.14 -14.31
N THR A 18 0.91 -4.14 -14.91
CA THR A 18 0.33 -2.81 -15.15
C THR A 18 -0.84 -2.92 -16.14
N ILE A 19 -0.64 -3.61 -17.26
CA ILE A 19 -1.70 -3.79 -18.26
C ILE A 19 -2.91 -4.49 -17.64
N ILE A 20 -2.69 -5.60 -16.92
CA ILE A 20 -3.77 -6.33 -16.23
C ILE A 20 -4.48 -5.42 -15.22
N THR A 21 -3.73 -4.66 -14.42
CA THR A 21 -4.31 -3.77 -13.42
C THR A 21 -5.14 -2.66 -14.08
N VAL A 22 -4.63 -2.03 -15.13
CA VAL A 22 -5.38 -1.01 -15.88
C VAL A 22 -6.66 -1.60 -16.46
N MET A 23 -6.60 -2.78 -17.06
CA MET A 23 -7.80 -3.46 -17.57
C MET A 23 -8.80 -3.74 -16.45
N LEU A 24 -8.36 -4.28 -15.31
CA LEU A 24 -9.25 -4.55 -14.16
C LEU A 24 -9.85 -3.27 -13.60
N VAL A 25 -9.09 -2.17 -13.53
CA VAL A 25 -9.58 -0.87 -13.07
C VAL A 25 -10.64 -0.33 -14.03
N LEU A 26 -10.39 -0.37 -15.33
CA LEU A 26 -11.38 0.05 -16.35
C LEU A 26 -12.64 -0.83 -16.29
N MET A 27 -12.49 -2.14 -16.24
CA MET A 27 -13.60 -3.05 -16.03
C MET A 27 -14.37 -2.74 -14.73
N GLY A 28 -13.66 -2.40 -13.64
CA GLY A 28 -14.28 -1.99 -12.40
C GLY A 28 -15.15 -0.77 -12.56
N VAL A 29 -14.57 0.30 -13.09
CA VAL A 29 -15.26 1.59 -13.27
C VAL A 29 -16.52 1.45 -14.13
N PHE A 30 -16.48 0.63 -15.19
CA PHE A 30 -17.59 0.53 -16.13
C PHE A 30 -18.60 -0.58 -15.82
N TRP A 31 -18.19 -1.65 -15.12
CA TRP A 31 -19.06 -2.83 -14.98
C TRP A 31 -19.22 -3.36 -13.55
N PHE A 32 -18.14 -3.61 -12.80
CA PHE A 32 -18.29 -4.38 -11.57
C PHE A 32 -18.19 -3.57 -10.27
N ASP A 33 -17.78 -2.31 -10.28
CA ASP A 33 -17.65 -1.53 -9.02
C ASP A 33 -18.98 -1.42 -8.28
N ILE A 34 -20.04 -1.03 -8.96
CA ILE A 34 -21.36 -0.88 -8.35
C ILE A 34 -21.92 -2.21 -7.84
N PRO A 35 -22.01 -3.28 -8.63
CA PRO A 35 -22.57 -4.54 -8.14
C PRO A 35 -21.75 -5.17 -7.03
N VAL A 36 -20.41 -5.16 -7.12
CA VAL A 36 -19.54 -5.68 -6.07
C VAL A 36 -19.59 -4.82 -4.81
N TYR A 37 -19.64 -3.49 -4.96
CA TYR A 37 -19.83 -2.58 -3.84
C TYR A 37 -21.15 -2.87 -3.09
N ASN A 38 -22.27 -2.94 -3.81
CA ASN A 38 -23.58 -3.22 -3.22
C ASN A 38 -23.63 -4.56 -2.50
N PHE A 39 -22.95 -5.57 -3.04
CA PHE A 39 -22.82 -6.88 -2.38
C PHE A 39 -21.98 -6.80 -1.11
N LEU A 40 -20.78 -6.23 -1.17
CA LEU A 40 -19.85 -6.17 -0.04
C LEU A 40 -20.32 -5.21 1.06
N ARG A 41 -21.07 -4.16 0.72
CA ARG A 41 -21.63 -3.18 1.66
C ARG A 41 -22.60 -3.80 2.66
N GLN A 42 -23.21 -4.94 2.34
CA GLN A 42 -24.07 -5.69 3.25
C GLN A 42 -23.32 -6.24 4.46
N PHE A 43 -22.02 -6.48 4.34
CA PHE A 43 -21.12 -6.97 5.40
C PHE A 43 -20.45 -5.83 6.19
N ASN A 44 -21.12 -4.70 6.41
CA ASN A 44 -20.57 -3.54 7.12
C ASN A 44 -20.49 -3.78 8.63
N TRP A 45 -19.55 -4.61 9.06
CA TRP A 45 -19.32 -4.92 10.47
C TRP A 45 -18.33 -3.95 11.13
N ASN A 46 -18.49 -3.71 12.44
CA ASN A 46 -17.59 -2.82 13.18
C ASN A 46 -16.12 -3.28 13.16
N ILE A 47 -15.85 -4.58 13.02
CA ILE A 47 -14.48 -5.11 12.91
C ILE A 47 -13.72 -4.48 11.73
N TRP A 48 -14.38 -4.16 10.62
CA TRP A 48 -13.75 -3.53 9.46
C TRP A 48 -13.29 -2.10 9.74
N LYS A 49 -14.02 -1.37 10.58
CA LYS A 49 -13.60 -0.03 11.03
C LYS A 49 -12.37 -0.10 11.92
N ILE A 50 -12.34 -1.08 12.84
CA ILE A 50 -11.19 -1.33 13.72
C ILE A 50 -9.95 -1.70 12.90
N LEU A 51 -10.07 -2.65 11.96
CA LEU A 51 -8.98 -3.00 11.04
C LEU A 51 -8.48 -1.78 10.26
N GLY A 52 -9.38 -0.92 9.80
CA GLY A 52 -8.99 0.30 9.13
C GLY A 52 -8.24 1.28 10.02
N ALA A 53 -8.62 1.43 11.27
CA ALA A 53 -7.92 2.30 12.20
C ALA A 53 -6.48 1.78 12.44
N ILE A 54 -6.34 0.47 12.71
CA ILE A 54 -5.04 -0.17 12.98
C ILE A 54 -4.11 -0.13 11.74
N PHE A 55 -4.65 -0.41 10.55
CA PHE A 55 -3.87 -0.49 9.30
C PHE A 55 -3.98 0.76 8.43
N SER A 56 -4.23 1.92 9.05
CA SER A 56 -4.23 3.19 8.31
C SER A 56 -2.83 3.57 7.85
N THR A 57 -2.74 4.32 6.75
CA THR A 57 -1.45 4.81 6.22
C THR A 57 -0.65 5.58 7.27
N LYS A 58 -1.35 6.39 8.11
CA LYS A 58 -0.71 7.15 9.20
C LYS A 58 -0.07 6.21 10.22
N VAL A 59 -0.79 5.17 10.65
CA VAL A 59 -0.30 4.18 11.61
C VAL A 59 0.91 3.42 11.05
N TRP A 60 0.86 3.01 9.78
CA TRP A 60 2.00 2.37 9.11
C TRP A 60 3.25 3.26 9.13
N LEU A 61 3.11 4.53 8.76
CA LEU A 61 4.23 5.48 8.74
C LEU A 61 4.79 5.73 10.14
N VAL A 62 3.91 6.00 11.11
CA VAL A 62 4.33 6.30 12.50
C VAL A 62 5.01 5.09 13.13
N ILE A 63 4.40 3.90 13.08
CA ILE A 63 4.98 2.70 13.70
C ILE A 63 6.30 2.33 13.04
N SER A 64 6.37 2.29 11.71
CA SER A 64 7.62 1.96 11.02
C SER A 64 8.72 2.98 11.28
N PHE A 65 8.39 4.27 11.35
CA PHE A 65 9.34 5.32 11.74
C PHE A 65 9.88 5.13 13.17
N ILE A 66 8.98 4.89 14.13
CA ILE A 66 9.38 4.63 15.53
C ILE A 66 10.30 3.39 15.61
N LEU A 67 9.96 2.31 14.91
CA LEU A 67 10.80 1.12 14.87
C LEU A 67 12.17 1.37 14.23
N VAL A 68 12.25 2.20 13.20
CA VAL A 68 13.52 2.66 12.62
C VAL A 68 14.31 3.46 13.65
N ALA A 69 13.68 4.41 14.35
CA ALA A 69 14.32 5.23 15.36
C ALA A 69 14.86 4.39 16.54
N ILE A 70 14.06 3.43 17.03
CA ILE A 70 14.48 2.50 18.09
C ILE A 70 15.67 1.64 17.64
N PHE A 71 15.58 1.07 16.42
CA PHE A 71 16.69 0.28 15.87
C PHE A 71 17.97 1.11 15.76
N TYR A 72 17.84 2.36 15.35
CA TYR A 72 18.91 3.32 15.26
C TYR A 72 19.53 3.62 16.64
N ALA A 73 18.70 3.97 17.63
CA ALA A 73 19.15 4.29 18.98
C ALA A 73 19.89 3.12 19.63
N ARG A 74 19.34 1.90 19.52
CA ARG A 74 20.02 0.68 20.03
C ARG A 74 21.37 0.48 19.38
N LYS A 75 21.46 0.64 18.05
CA LYS A 75 22.72 0.45 17.33
C LYS A 75 23.80 1.46 17.75
N ILE A 76 23.43 2.69 18.08
CA ILE A 76 24.36 3.71 18.62
C ILE A 76 24.83 3.32 20.04
N ILE A 77 23.90 2.89 20.91
CA ILE A 77 24.19 2.53 22.28
C ILE A 77 25.11 1.31 22.39
N ASP A 78 24.81 0.26 21.60
CA ASP A 78 25.58 -0.99 21.60
C ASP A 78 27.02 -0.83 21.09
N THR A 79 27.24 0.22 20.30
CA THR A 79 28.57 0.44 19.71
C THR A 79 29.25 1.56 20.47
N LYS A 80 29.95 1.22 21.58
CA LYS A 80 30.81 2.15 22.35
C LYS A 80 31.94 2.81 21.52
N SER A 81 32.16 2.39 20.29
CA SER A 81 33.13 2.96 19.34
C SER A 81 32.45 3.73 18.22
N ARG A 82 33.15 4.74 17.67
CA ARG A 82 32.66 5.49 16.48
C ARG A 82 32.31 4.55 15.34
N ILE A 83 31.01 4.33 15.10
CA ILE A 83 30.55 3.57 13.93
C ILE A 83 30.91 4.38 12.70
N SER A 84 31.61 3.78 11.75
CA SER A 84 31.75 4.36 10.42
C SER A 84 30.36 4.58 9.80
N LEU A 85 30.12 5.75 9.21
CA LEU A 85 28.87 6.09 8.55
C LEU A 85 28.42 5.00 7.55
N SER A 86 29.36 4.33 6.88
CA SER A 86 29.06 3.25 5.94
C SER A 86 28.50 1.99 6.63
N LYS A 87 29.07 1.57 7.74
CA LYS A 87 28.57 0.43 8.53
C LYS A 87 27.19 0.73 9.10
N PHE A 88 26.99 1.95 9.54
CA PHE A 88 25.73 2.43 10.07
C PHE A 88 24.63 2.45 8.99
N TYR A 89 24.90 3.04 7.83
CA TYR A 89 23.99 3.04 6.68
C TYR A 89 23.62 1.62 6.25
N ASN A 90 24.58 0.70 6.19
CA ASN A 90 24.34 -0.69 5.84
C ASN A 90 23.43 -1.40 6.86
N ALA A 91 23.60 -1.15 8.14
CA ALA A 91 22.76 -1.74 9.19
C ALA A 91 21.30 -1.26 9.10
N ILE A 92 21.06 0.03 8.86
CA ILE A 92 19.69 0.56 8.69
C ILE A 92 19.03 -0.01 7.44
N ARG A 93 19.74 0.00 6.32
CA ARG A 93 19.24 -0.45 5.04
C ARG A 93 18.77 -1.90 5.03
N THR A 94 19.40 -2.76 5.82
CA THR A 94 19.02 -4.16 5.98
C THR A 94 17.91 -4.37 7.00
N SER A 95 17.53 -3.35 7.77
CA SER A 95 16.48 -3.48 8.77
C SER A 95 15.09 -3.63 8.12
N TYR A 96 14.25 -4.49 8.71
CA TYR A 96 12.88 -4.69 8.28
C TYR A 96 12.07 -3.39 8.36
N ALA A 97 12.22 -2.66 9.46
CA ALA A 97 11.49 -1.42 9.70
C ALA A 97 11.78 -0.36 8.62
N PHE A 98 13.05 -0.21 8.22
CA PHE A 98 13.43 0.74 7.16
C PHE A 98 12.87 0.34 5.79
N ASN A 99 12.92 -0.96 5.46
CA ASN A 99 12.31 -1.45 4.22
C ASN A 99 10.79 -1.16 4.19
N ILE A 100 10.07 -1.43 5.30
CA ILE A 100 8.63 -1.15 5.41
C ILE A 100 8.37 0.35 5.29
N PHE A 101 9.08 1.17 6.05
CA PHE A 101 8.93 2.62 6.03
C PHE A 101 9.09 3.20 4.61
N CYS A 102 10.19 2.85 3.94
CA CYS A 102 10.43 3.30 2.57
C CYS A 102 9.36 2.82 1.58
N SER A 103 8.90 1.57 1.72
CA SER A 103 7.85 1.02 0.84
C SER A 103 6.52 1.75 1.01
N VAL A 104 6.12 2.03 2.26
CA VAL A 104 4.89 2.77 2.54
C VAL A 104 5.01 4.24 2.13
N CYS A 105 6.15 4.88 2.36
CA CYS A 105 6.41 6.25 1.88
C CYS A 105 6.30 6.34 0.36
N LEU A 106 6.96 5.45 -0.37
CA LEU A 106 6.94 5.43 -1.84
C LEU A 106 5.51 5.23 -2.36
N ALA A 107 4.78 4.23 -1.82
CA ALA A 107 3.39 4.01 -2.18
C ALA A 107 2.51 5.23 -1.88
N SER A 108 2.72 5.89 -0.74
CA SER A 108 1.95 7.08 -0.33
C SER A 108 2.18 8.26 -1.27
N VAL A 109 3.43 8.53 -1.66
CA VAL A 109 3.76 9.61 -2.61
C VAL A 109 3.10 9.36 -3.96
N ILE A 110 3.23 8.14 -4.51
CA ILE A 110 2.57 7.75 -5.76
C ILE A 110 1.05 7.92 -5.62
N GLY A 111 0.49 7.46 -4.49
CA GLY A 111 -0.94 7.54 -4.23
C GLY A 111 -1.49 8.96 -4.15
N ILE A 112 -0.75 9.91 -3.56
CA ILE A 112 -1.15 11.33 -3.50
C ILE A 112 -1.23 11.91 -4.91
N ILE A 113 -0.23 11.62 -5.76
CA ILE A 113 -0.21 12.08 -7.16
C ILE A 113 -1.46 11.59 -7.89
N PHE A 114 -1.75 10.28 -7.83
CA PHE A 114 -2.93 9.72 -8.50
C PHE A 114 -4.26 10.21 -7.93
N LYS A 115 -4.37 10.39 -6.61
CA LYS A 115 -5.60 10.92 -5.99
C LYS A 115 -5.94 12.30 -6.52
N TYR A 116 -4.96 13.18 -6.56
CA TYR A 116 -5.11 14.52 -7.07
C TYR A 116 -5.37 14.56 -8.58
N SER A 117 -4.63 13.76 -9.36
CA SER A 117 -4.77 13.71 -10.82
C SER A 117 -6.08 13.09 -11.30
N LEU A 118 -6.60 12.07 -10.59
CA LEU A 118 -7.82 11.38 -10.99
C LEU A 118 -9.07 12.03 -10.41
N GLY A 119 -9.05 12.47 -9.16
CA GLY A 119 -10.18 13.12 -8.51
C GLY A 119 -11.44 12.24 -8.49
N ARG A 120 -11.33 10.95 -8.18
CA ARG A 120 -12.47 10.03 -8.23
C ARG A 120 -13.42 10.23 -7.04
N MET A 121 -14.71 10.34 -7.31
CA MET A 121 -15.77 10.37 -6.29
C MET A 121 -15.77 9.12 -5.43
N ARG A 122 -15.92 9.30 -4.11
CA ARG A 122 -16.12 8.18 -3.17
C ARG A 122 -17.53 7.63 -3.25
N PRO A 123 -17.75 6.37 -2.81
CA PRO A 123 -19.07 5.75 -2.77
C PRO A 123 -20.14 6.55 -2.00
N ILE A 124 -19.75 7.45 -1.08
CA ILE A 124 -20.69 8.30 -0.37
C ILE A 124 -21.58 9.14 -1.29
N PHE A 125 -21.10 9.56 -2.45
CA PHE A 125 -21.90 10.26 -3.46
C PHE A 125 -22.91 9.33 -4.15
N TYR A 126 -22.52 8.07 -4.34
CA TYR A 126 -23.44 7.07 -4.87
C TYR A 126 -24.52 6.71 -3.86
N ASP A 127 -24.16 6.51 -2.59
CA ASP A 127 -25.12 6.19 -1.52
C ASP A 127 -26.14 7.34 -1.30
N ALA A 128 -25.71 8.61 -1.46
CA ALA A 128 -26.56 9.77 -1.21
C ALA A 128 -27.32 10.26 -2.44
N LEU A 129 -26.71 10.24 -3.61
CA LEU A 129 -27.18 10.95 -4.81
C LEU A 129 -27.19 10.06 -6.08
N ASN A 130 -26.79 8.82 -5.97
CA ASN A 130 -26.58 7.89 -7.09
C ASN A 130 -25.58 8.43 -8.16
N LEU A 131 -24.58 9.20 -7.69
CA LEU A 131 -23.57 9.82 -8.57
C LEU A 131 -22.23 9.10 -8.46
N THR A 132 -21.59 8.95 -9.62
CA THR A 132 -20.21 8.49 -9.76
C THR A 132 -19.49 9.37 -10.76
N GLY A 133 -18.18 9.52 -10.64
CA GLY A 133 -17.44 10.32 -11.61
C GLY A 133 -16.01 10.64 -11.18
N PHE A 134 -15.34 11.43 -12.03
CA PHE A 134 -13.99 11.88 -11.84
C PHE A 134 -13.94 13.41 -11.96
N PHE A 135 -13.30 14.06 -11.00
CA PHE A 135 -13.09 15.52 -10.91
C PHE A 135 -11.60 15.78 -10.64
N PRO A 136 -10.77 15.73 -11.68
CA PRO A 136 -9.32 15.91 -11.53
C PRO A 136 -8.96 17.24 -10.86
N PHE A 137 -7.83 17.23 -10.15
CA PHE A 137 -7.21 18.40 -9.53
C PHE A 137 -8.04 19.10 -8.43
N THR A 138 -9.02 18.40 -7.86
CA THR A 138 -9.74 18.89 -6.67
C THR A 138 -8.94 18.58 -5.39
N ASN A 139 -9.04 19.50 -4.40
CA ASN A 139 -8.46 19.33 -3.07
C ASN A 139 -9.42 18.69 -2.07
N ASP A 140 -10.67 18.47 -2.44
CA ASP A 140 -11.66 17.87 -1.55
C ASP A 140 -11.41 16.37 -1.38
N TRP A 141 -11.32 15.93 -0.12
CA TRP A 141 -11.14 14.53 0.27
C TRP A 141 -12.21 13.60 -0.33
N ALA A 142 -13.43 14.08 -0.51
CA ALA A 142 -14.54 13.31 -1.04
C ALA A 142 -14.31 12.81 -2.48
N PHE A 143 -13.41 13.48 -3.23
CA PHE A 143 -13.00 13.09 -4.58
C PHE A 143 -11.67 12.31 -4.61
N HIS A 144 -11.05 12.03 -3.47
CA HIS A 144 -9.80 11.28 -3.39
C HIS A 144 -10.04 9.79 -3.13
N SER A 145 -10.94 9.15 -3.91
CA SER A 145 -11.23 7.73 -3.76
C SER A 145 -10.11 6.84 -4.32
N MET A 146 -9.65 7.08 -5.55
CA MET A 146 -8.69 6.23 -6.25
C MET A 146 -7.27 6.83 -6.24
N PRO A 147 -6.28 6.05 -5.88
CA PRO A 147 -6.30 4.70 -5.31
C PRO A 147 -6.60 4.67 -3.80
N SER A 148 -6.99 3.49 -3.27
CA SER A 148 -7.24 3.30 -1.84
C SER A 148 -5.96 3.40 -1.02
N GLY A 149 -5.88 4.41 -0.11
CA GLY A 149 -4.69 4.63 0.73
C GLY A 149 -4.41 3.48 1.69
N HIS A 150 -5.45 2.87 2.28
CA HIS A 150 -5.30 1.71 3.16
C HIS A 150 -4.80 0.47 2.40
N ALA A 151 -5.34 0.22 1.21
CA ALA A 151 -4.85 -0.88 0.38
C ALA A 151 -3.38 -0.65 0.00
N MET A 152 -3.00 0.54 -0.47
CA MET A 152 -1.62 0.85 -0.80
C MET A 152 -0.67 0.61 0.37
N ALA A 153 -0.95 1.20 1.54
CA ALA A 153 -0.08 1.10 2.70
C ALA A 153 0.01 -0.34 3.23
N SER A 154 -1.13 -1.06 3.29
CA SER A 154 -1.16 -2.45 3.75
C SER A 154 -0.44 -3.38 2.79
N PHE A 155 -0.63 -3.24 1.48
CA PHE A 155 0.12 -4.04 0.52
C PHE A 155 1.61 -3.67 0.52
N ALA A 156 1.98 -2.39 0.60
CA ALA A 156 3.38 -1.99 0.71
C ALA A 156 4.05 -2.58 1.97
N GLY A 157 3.42 -2.46 3.13
CA GLY A 157 3.97 -2.95 4.39
C GLY A 157 3.96 -4.48 4.50
N LEU A 158 2.81 -5.11 4.30
CA LEU A 158 2.64 -6.56 4.50
C LEU A 158 3.33 -7.40 3.42
N VAL A 159 3.36 -6.92 2.17
CA VAL A 159 4.16 -7.59 1.12
C VAL A 159 5.64 -7.48 1.43
N THR A 160 6.12 -6.32 1.90
CA THR A 160 7.52 -6.16 2.34
C THR A 160 7.85 -7.16 3.48
N ILE A 161 6.97 -7.31 4.47
CA ILE A 161 7.16 -8.31 5.55
C ILE A 161 7.25 -9.72 4.95
N GLY A 162 6.33 -10.09 4.05
CA GLY A 162 6.35 -11.40 3.39
C GLY A 162 7.58 -11.66 2.51
N LEU A 163 8.18 -10.61 1.92
CA LEU A 163 9.43 -10.71 1.16
C LEU A 163 10.65 -10.91 2.07
N LEU A 164 10.65 -10.29 3.25
CA LEU A 164 11.73 -10.36 4.23
C LEU A 164 11.60 -11.59 5.15
N ALA A 165 10.38 -12.06 5.40
CA ALA A 165 10.06 -13.24 6.21
C ALA A 165 9.19 -14.21 5.41
N PRO A 166 9.76 -15.04 4.53
CA PRO A 166 9.00 -15.90 3.60
C PRO A 166 8.00 -16.86 4.28
N ARG A 167 8.28 -17.27 5.52
CA ARG A 167 7.37 -18.12 6.33
C ARG A 167 6.05 -17.41 6.65
N ALA A 168 6.05 -16.09 6.78
CA ALA A 168 4.86 -15.28 7.06
C ALA A 168 4.12 -14.82 5.79
N LYS A 169 4.65 -15.13 4.60
CA LYS A 169 4.17 -14.57 3.32
C LYS A 169 2.67 -14.78 3.11
N TRP A 170 2.18 -15.99 3.26
CA TRP A 170 0.76 -16.29 3.05
C TRP A 170 -0.14 -15.52 4.00
N PHE A 171 0.24 -15.47 5.29
CA PHE A 171 -0.52 -14.73 6.29
C PHE A 171 -0.56 -13.23 5.99
N THR A 172 0.61 -12.63 5.72
CA THR A 172 0.69 -11.17 5.49
C THR A 172 -0.03 -10.75 4.21
N TRP A 173 0.05 -11.56 3.16
CA TRP A 173 -0.63 -11.25 1.90
C TRP A 173 -2.15 -11.41 2.01
N THR A 174 -2.63 -12.47 2.67
CA THR A 174 -4.06 -12.65 2.96
C THR A 174 -4.59 -11.48 3.81
N LEU A 175 -3.84 -11.07 4.83
CA LEU A 175 -4.22 -9.92 5.66
C LEU A 175 -4.32 -8.62 4.84
N ALA A 176 -3.40 -8.38 3.91
CA ALA A 176 -3.47 -7.21 3.02
C ALA A 176 -4.75 -7.23 2.16
N ILE A 177 -5.13 -8.40 1.64
CA ILE A 177 -6.37 -8.57 0.87
C ILE A 177 -7.58 -8.28 1.75
N VAL A 178 -7.65 -8.85 2.94
CA VAL A 178 -8.75 -8.64 3.90
C VAL A 178 -8.90 -7.15 4.26
N ILE A 179 -7.78 -6.45 4.51
CA ILE A 179 -7.80 -5.01 4.75
C ILE A 179 -8.33 -4.25 3.53
N GLY A 180 -7.91 -4.63 2.32
CA GLY A 180 -8.43 -4.04 1.08
C GLY A 180 -9.94 -4.19 0.96
N ILE A 181 -10.46 -5.42 1.10
CA ILE A 181 -11.90 -5.73 1.04
C ILE A 181 -12.68 -4.94 2.11
N SER A 182 -12.13 -4.82 3.32
CA SER A 182 -12.77 -4.06 4.41
C SER A 182 -13.10 -2.62 4.02
N ARG A 183 -12.33 -2.00 3.11
CA ARG A 183 -12.58 -0.61 2.65
C ARG A 183 -13.82 -0.49 1.79
N VAL A 184 -14.13 -1.54 1.04
CA VAL A 184 -15.37 -1.62 0.26
C VAL A 184 -16.55 -1.90 1.21
N CYS A 185 -16.41 -2.84 2.14
CA CYS A 185 -17.45 -3.19 3.11
C CYS A 185 -17.94 -1.99 3.94
N ILE A 186 -17.04 -1.09 4.35
CA ILE A 186 -17.44 0.11 5.11
C ILE A 186 -17.85 1.30 4.22
N GLY A 187 -17.82 1.15 2.88
CA GLY A 187 -18.34 2.16 1.97
C GLY A 187 -17.43 3.36 1.70
N VAL A 188 -16.11 3.23 1.88
CA VAL A 188 -15.18 4.37 1.68
C VAL A 188 -14.41 4.33 0.36
N HIS A 189 -14.39 3.16 -0.32
CA HIS A 189 -13.70 2.94 -1.57
C HIS A 189 -14.45 1.98 -2.48
N TRP A 190 -14.26 2.14 -3.78
CA TRP A 190 -14.71 1.20 -4.80
C TRP A 190 -13.77 -0.02 -4.88
N PRO A 191 -14.25 -1.19 -5.37
CA PRO A 191 -13.38 -2.35 -5.62
C PRO A 191 -12.15 -2.05 -6.47
N SER A 192 -12.31 -1.31 -7.57
CA SER A 192 -11.19 -0.93 -8.44
C SER A 192 -10.19 0.03 -7.78
N ASP A 193 -10.61 0.89 -6.81
CA ASP A 193 -9.69 1.70 -6.01
C ASP A 193 -8.75 0.82 -5.18
N VAL A 194 -9.29 -0.29 -4.65
CA VAL A 194 -8.54 -1.26 -3.84
C VAL A 194 -7.56 -2.04 -4.71
N ILE A 195 -7.99 -2.50 -5.89
CA ILE A 195 -7.13 -3.21 -6.86
C ILE A 195 -5.96 -2.33 -7.27
N PHE A 196 -6.22 -1.07 -7.64
CA PHE A 196 -5.17 -0.14 -8.02
C PHE A 196 -4.23 0.18 -6.86
N GLY A 197 -4.78 0.40 -5.66
CA GLY A 197 -3.98 0.61 -4.46
C GLY A 197 -3.10 -0.59 -4.11
N ALA A 198 -3.62 -1.81 -4.20
CA ALA A 198 -2.87 -3.04 -3.98
C ALA A 198 -1.68 -3.15 -4.95
N PHE A 199 -1.90 -2.88 -6.23
CA PHE A 199 -0.85 -2.92 -7.24
C PHE A 199 0.27 -1.91 -6.96
N ILE A 200 -0.08 -0.65 -6.66
CA ILE A 200 0.91 0.38 -6.28
C ILE A 200 1.70 -0.07 -5.05
N GLY A 201 1.02 -0.59 -4.02
CA GLY A 201 1.68 -1.10 -2.81
C GLY A 201 2.67 -2.23 -3.09
N MET A 202 2.29 -3.19 -3.94
CA MET A 202 3.17 -4.30 -4.35
C MET A 202 4.39 -3.82 -5.14
N ILE A 203 4.20 -2.91 -6.10
CA ILE A 203 5.33 -2.34 -6.86
C ILE A 203 6.27 -1.58 -5.93
N ALA A 204 5.74 -0.77 -5.01
CA ALA A 204 6.56 -0.02 -4.06
C ALA A 204 7.40 -0.95 -3.17
N ALA A 205 6.81 -2.05 -2.66
CA ALA A 205 7.54 -3.06 -1.88
C ALA A 205 8.69 -3.69 -2.68
N ASP A 206 8.41 -4.13 -3.91
CA ASP A 206 9.40 -4.77 -4.77
C ASP A 206 10.48 -3.78 -5.23
N ALA A 207 10.13 -2.53 -5.54
CA ALA A 207 11.08 -1.49 -5.96
C ALA A 207 12.06 -1.13 -4.83
N VAL A 208 11.55 -0.92 -3.62
CA VAL A 208 12.38 -0.65 -2.45
C VAL A 208 13.29 -1.83 -2.15
N ARG A 209 12.78 -3.05 -2.19
CA ARG A 209 13.58 -4.26 -1.98
C ARG A 209 14.69 -4.40 -3.03
N ALA A 210 14.37 -4.18 -4.31
CA ALA A 210 15.36 -4.24 -5.40
C ALA A 210 16.46 -3.18 -5.23
N TYR A 211 16.07 -1.96 -4.85
CA TYR A 211 17.02 -0.86 -4.65
C TYR A 211 17.96 -1.13 -3.48
N LEU A 212 17.41 -1.57 -2.34
CA LEU A 212 18.19 -1.82 -1.13
C LEU A 212 19.06 -3.08 -1.25
N ALA A 213 18.63 -4.10 -1.98
CA ALA A 213 19.41 -5.32 -2.21
C ALA A 213 20.62 -5.10 -3.13
N LYS A 214 20.54 -4.25 -4.16
CA LYS A 214 21.66 -3.96 -5.08
C LYS A 214 22.85 -3.29 -4.40
N ARG A 215 22.64 -2.66 -3.26
CA ARG A 215 23.66 -1.93 -2.53
C ARG A 215 24.17 -2.70 -1.30
N ALA A 216 23.69 -3.92 -1.06
CA ALA A 216 24.15 -4.84 -0.04
C ALA A 216 25.23 -5.77 -0.55
#